data_8112aba77a8d7a1c0a64595ad33b6a73
#
_entry.id   8112aba77a8d7a1c0a64595ad33b6a73
#
_cell.length_a   1.000
_cell.length_b   1.000
_cell.length_c   1.000
_cell.angle_alpha   90.00
_cell.angle_beta   90.00
_cell.angle_gamma   90.00
#
_symmetry.space_group_name_H-M   'P 1'
#
loop_
_entity.id
_entity.type
_entity.pdbx_description
1 polymer ?
#
loop_
_entity_poly.entity_id
_entity_poly.type
_entity_poly.pdbx_seq_one_letter_code
_entity_poly.pdbx_strand_id
1 'polypeptide(L)' 'MEAEADAAALLEAEVEEAIALCSGDVRAALRATLIANAYLESELERLTEAISTGFARGRMRRPPQR' A
#
# COMPACT_ATOMS: atom_id res chain seq x y z
N MET A 1 3.88 6.25 -24.29
CA MET A 1 5.06 5.65 -24.39
C MET A 1 6.10 6.17 -23.52
N GLU A 2 6.41 7.41 -23.56
CA GLU A 2 7.40 7.93 -22.66
C GLU A 2 6.99 7.83 -21.22
N ALA A 3 5.70 8.00 -20.95
CA ALA A 3 5.23 7.90 -19.59
C ALA A 3 5.41 6.49 -19.06
N GLU A 4 5.21 5.53 -19.91
CA GLU A 4 5.39 4.15 -19.50
C GLU A 4 6.85 3.84 -19.27
N ALA A 5 7.69 4.37 -20.14
CA ALA A 5 9.13 4.15 -19.99
C ALA A 5 9.62 4.79 -18.70
N ASP A 6 9.13 5.97 -18.41
CA ASP A 6 9.53 6.66 -17.20
C ASP A 6 9.07 5.89 -15.96
N ALA A 7 7.84 5.38 -16.01
CA ALA A 7 7.32 4.62 -14.89
C ALA A 7 8.12 3.35 -14.68
N ALA A 8 8.50 2.70 -15.77
CA ALA A 8 9.28 1.48 -15.66
C ALA A 8 10.66 1.78 -15.09
N ALA A 9 11.24 2.89 -15.51
CA ALA A 9 12.56 3.26 -15.00
C ALA A 9 12.51 3.59 -13.52
N LEU A 10 11.46 4.26 -13.10
CA LEU A 10 11.31 4.58 -11.70
C LEU A 10 11.13 3.32 -10.87
N LEU A 11 10.35 2.39 -11.39
CA LEU A 11 10.13 1.14 -10.69
C LEU A 11 11.44 0.37 -10.53
N GLU A 12 12.25 0.34 -11.60
CA GLU A 12 13.52 -0.35 -11.52
C GLU A 12 14.42 0.30 -10.47
N ALA A 13 14.41 1.61 -10.42
CA ALA A 13 15.22 2.31 -9.44
C ALA A 13 14.76 1.97 -8.03
N GLU A 14 13.46 1.85 -7.84
CA GLU A 14 12.94 1.52 -6.52
C GLU A 14 13.30 0.08 -6.14
N VAL A 15 13.30 -0.81 -7.12
CA VAL A 15 13.69 -2.19 -6.87
C VAL A 15 15.14 -2.23 -6.40
N GLU A 16 16.00 -1.51 -7.11
CA GLU A 16 17.41 -1.48 -6.75
C GLU A 16 17.61 -0.92 -5.36
N GLU A 17 16.87 0.13 -5.06
CA GLU A 17 17.00 0.75 -3.76
C GLU A 17 16.53 -0.19 -2.66
N ALA A 18 15.43 -0.89 -2.88
CA ALA A 18 14.91 -1.82 -1.88
C ALA A 18 15.92 -2.93 -1.61
N ILE A 19 16.54 -3.43 -2.66
CA ILE A 19 17.53 -4.48 -2.50
C ILE A 19 18.74 -3.96 -1.75
N ALA A 20 19.15 -2.73 -2.08
CA ALA A 20 20.30 -2.14 -1.42
C ALA A 20 20.03 -1.94 0.07
N LEU A 21 18.81 -1.51 0.40
CA LEU A 21 18.45 -1.31 1.79
C LEU A 21 18.47 -2.61 2.59
N CYS A 22 18.31 -3.72 1.90
CA CYS A 22 18.38 -5.03 2.54
C CYS A 22 19.72 -5.69 2.32
N SER A 23 20.73 -4.88 2.09
CA SER A 23 22.10 -5.35 1.94
C SER A 23 22.26 -6.37 0.82
N GLY A 24 21.51 -6.20 -0.24
CA GLY A 24 21.63 -7.08 -1.39
C GLY A 24 20.80 -8.35 -1.28
N ASP A 25 20.04 -8.49 -0.21
CA ASP A 25 19.26 -9.70 0.00
C ASP A 25 17.90 -9.51 -0.65
N VAL A 26 17.73 -10.09 -1.83
CA VAL A 26 16.51 -9.93 -2.60
C VAL A 26 15.32 -10.53 -1.89
N ARG A 27 15.52 -11.66 -1.25
CA ARG A 27 14.41 -12.31 -0.56
C ARG A 27 13.94 -11.45 0.61
N ALA A 28 14.89 -10.87 1.33
CA ALA A 28 14.52 -9.98 2.43
C ALA A 28 13.80 -8.75 1.91
N ALA A 29 14.24 -8.24 0.77
CA ALA A 29 13.59 -7.06 0.18
C ALA A 29 12.16 -7.39 -0.22
N LEU A 30 11.96 -8.57 -0.79
CA LEU A 30 10.63 -8.97 -1.17
C LEU A 30 9.74 -9.15 0.06
N ARG A 31 10.28 -9.77 1.09
CA ARG A 31 9.52 -9.98 2.32
C ARG A 31 9.10 -8.64 2.91
N ALA A 32 10.02 -7.71 2.99
CA ALA A 32 9.73 -6.40 3.55
C ALA A 32 8.66 -5.69 2.71
N THR A 33 8.75 -5.82 1.41
CA THR A 33 7.79 -5.18 0.52
C THR A 33 6.40 -5.77 0.70
N LEU A 34 6.33 -7.09 0.82
CA LEU A 34 5.04 -7.73 1.01
C LEU A 34 4.40 -7.35 2.33
N ILE A 35 5.23 -7.21 3.36
CA ILE A 35 4.73 -6.78 4.66
C ILE A 35 4.22 -5.36 4.56
N ALA A 36 4.96 -4.49 3.91
CA ALA A 36 4.54 -3.11 3.74
C ALA A 36 3.26 -3.04 2.93
N ASN A 37 3.15 -3.89 1.91
CA ASN A 37 1.98 -3.89 1.07
C ASN A 37 0.75 -4.34 1.87
N ALA A 38 0.92 -5.35 2.71
CA ALA A 38 -0.18 -5.83 3.52
C ALA A 38 -0.63 -4.73 4.50
N TYR A 39 0.33 -4.01 5.04
CA TYR A 39 0.01 -2.91 5.93
C TYR A 39 -0.80 -1.84 5.21
N LEU A 40 -0.37 -1.48 4.00
CA LEU A 40 -1.05 -0.46 3.23
C LEU A 40 -2.44 -0.91 2.84
N GLU A 41 -2.61 -2.17 2.52
CA GLU A 41 -3.91 -2.69 2.19
C GLU A 41 -4.84 -2.61 3.38
N SER A 42 -4.30 -2.90 4.55
CA SER A 42 -5.06 -2.84 5.77
C SER A 42 -5.49 -1.40 6.06
N GLU A 43 -4.57 -0.46 5.84
CA GLU A 43 -4.89 0.95 6.05
C GLU A 43 -5.94 1.42 5.05
N LEU A 44 -5.84 0.94 3.84
CA LEU A 44 -6.78 1.32 2.81
C LEU A 44 -8.17 0.81 3.17
N GLU A 45 -8.25 -0.41 3.65
CA GLU A 45 -9.53 -0.97 4.08
C GLU A 45 -10.11 -0.17 5.22
N ARG A 46 -9.25 0.19 6.17
CA ARG A 46 -9.69 0.94 7.32
C ARG A 46 -10.23 2.31 6.90
N LEU A 47 -9.54 2.97 5.97
CA LEU A 47 -9.99 4.26 5.50
C LEU A 47 -11.28 4.13 4.72
N THR A 48 -11.38 3.12 3.89
CA THR A 48 -12.58 2.89 3.11
C THR A 48 -13.76 2.66 4.03
N GLU A 49 -13.54 1.88 5.06
CA GLU A 49 -14.59 1.61 6.02
C GLU A 49 -14.99 2.85 6.77
N ALA A 50 -14.01 3.66 7.13
CA ALA A 50 -14.29 4.88 7.85
C ALA A 50 -15.11 5.83 6.98
N ILE A 51 -14.76 5.94 5.72
CA ILE A 51 -15.51 6.80 4.82
C ILE A 51 -16.92 6.28 4.63
N SER A 52 -17.03 4.99 4.45
CA SER A 52 -18.32 4.36 4.29
C SER A 52 -19.20 4.56 5.50
N THR A 53 -18.63 4.37 6.66
CA THR A 53 -19.34 4.55 7.90
C THR A 53 -19.76 6.01 8.08
N GLY A 54 -18.86 6.92 7.79
CA GLY A 54 -19.17 8.32 7.90
C GLY A 54 -20.27 8.72 6.95
N PHE A 55 -20.23 8.15 5.77
CA PHE A 55 -21.22 8.46 4.77
C PHE A 55 -22.57 7.89 5.19
N ALA A 56 -22.58 6.67 5.67
CA ALA A 56 -23.80 6.03 6.11
C ALA A 56 -24.38 6.73 7.32
N ARG A 57 -23.48 7.23 8.19
CA ARG A 57 -23.94 7.86 9.38
C ARG A 57 -24.68 9.11 9.11
N GLY A 58 -24.43 9.68 7.97
CA GLY A 58 -25.17 10.85 7.58
C GLY A 58 -26.63 10.55 7.50
N ARG A 59 -27.03 9.35 7.27
CA ARG A 59 -28.38 9.02 7.21
C ARG A 59 -28.80 8.05 8.23
N MET A 60 -27.99 7.26 8.74
CA MET A 60 -28.40 6.33 9.71
C MET A 60 -27.36 6.08 10.65
N ARG A 61 -27.55 6.31 11.85
CA ARG A 61 -26.59 6.08 12.79
C ARG A 61 -26.58 4.74 13.20
N ARG A 62 -25.61 4.01 13.14
CA ARG A 62 -25.55 2.73 13.65
C ARG A 62 -24.27 2.54 14.30
N PRO A 63 -24.15 1.93 15.43
CA PRO A 63 -22.89 1.77 16.13
C PRO A 63 -21.96 0.89 15.37
N PRO A 64 -20.70 1.03 15.61
CA PRO A 64 -19.74 0.19 14.95
C PRO A 64 -19.94 -1.23 15.37
N GLN A 65 -19.67 -2.10 14.50
CA GLN A 65 -19.82 -3.44 14.81
C GLN A 65 -18.64 -3.95 15.40
N ARG A 66 -18.36 -4.43 15.93
CA ARG A 66 -17.28 -4.91 16.51
C ARG A 66 -16.79 -4.70 16.98
#